data_d5894303f9db767d4bbc0bce80ffafd3
#
_entry.id   d5894303f9db767d4bbc0bce80ffafd3
#
_cell.length_a   1.000
_cell.length_b   1.000
_cell.length_c   1.000
_cell.angle_alpha   90.00
_cell.angle_beta   90.00
_cell.angle_gamma   90.00
#
_symmetry.space_group_name_H-M   'P 1'
#
loop_
_entity.id
_entity.type
_entity.pdbx_description
1 polymer ?
#
loop_
_entity_poly.entity_id
_entity_poly.type
_entity_poly.pdbx_seq_one_letter_code
_entity_poly.pdbx_strand_id
1 'polypeptide(L)'
;MTKEITVSLPPSIVYVSGTVNGVDCTWTLYGSYWQAIAERSADDKYAVSLTAVNSLGTSSTFNFTLNYGTLELITDRTDADVKAVAAALARIEGGSGTAADIALLSDNKGSYNYTDLNRVGNAVQQVAAELAEYGYIVSVTGKTDWTEDDLPQKVDIDAYLADIEAIRSAIPVGKNTPVTPEMPLNYAKANDIEQILLDVYYMFQNIKKSWYYAGEIYSGERSF
;
A
#
# COMPACT_ATOMS: atom_id res chain seq x y z
N MET A 1 4.85 -5.42 23.97
CA MET A 1 3.97 -4.31 23.50
C MET A 1 3.13 -4.84 22.37
N THR A 2 1.88 -4.38 22.25
CA THR A 2 0.98 -4.79 21.18
C THR A 2 0.78 -3.65 20.17
N LYS A 3 0.35 -4.00 18.96
CA LYS A 3 -0.03 -3.09 17.88
C LYS A 3 -1.43 -3.49 17.41
N GLU A 4 -2.26 -2.52 17.19
CA GLU A 4 -3.54 -2.68 16.52
C GLU A 4 -3.31 -2.77 15.01
N ILE A 5 -3.82 -3.82 14.39
CA ILE A 5 -3.75 -4.10 12.97
C ILE A 5 -5.14 -3.92 12.40
N THR A 6 -5.29 -3.00 11.46
CA THR A 6 -6.59 -2.61 10.90
C THR A 6 -6.64 -2.93 9.41
N VAL A 7 -7.75 -3.51 8.95
CA VAL A 7 -7.97 -3.86 7.54
C VAL A 7 -9.37 -3.45 7.11
N SER A 8 -9.46 -2.68 6.04
CA SER A 8 -10.74 -2.35 5.39
C SER A 8 -11.08 -3.44 4.38
N LEU A 9 -12.27 -4.03 4.54
CA LEU A 9 -12.81 -5.04 3.63
C LEU A 9 -14.20 -4.60 3.15
N PRO A 10 -14.67 -5.12 2.01
CA PRO A 10 -16.01 -4.81 1.51
C PRO A 10 -17.10 -5.03 2.57
N PRO A 11 -18.17 -4.21 2.60
CA PRO A 11 -19.25 -4.34 3.60
C PRO A 11 -20.00 -5.68 3.57
N SER A 12 -19.85 -6.45 2.49
CA SER A 12 -20.42 -7.79 2.36
C SER A 12 -19.72 -8.85 3.21
N ILE A 13 -18.53 -8.54 3.76
CA ILE A 13 -17.78 -9.47 4.61
C ILE A 13 -18.40 -9.49 6.00
N VAL A 14 -18.77 -10.68 6.46
CA VAL A 14 -19.45 -10.90 7.75
C VAL A 14 -18.59 -11.65 8.76
N TYR A 15 -17.50 -12.25 8.31
CA TYR A 15 -16.57 -12.96 9.18
C TYR A 15 -15.15 -12.89 8.62
N VAL A 16 -14.17 -12.71 9.51
CA VAL A 16 -12.73 -12.72 9.18
C VAL A 16 -12.00 -13.57 10.20
N SER A 17 -11.11 -14.42 9.71
CA SER A 17 -10.10 -15.13 10.50
C SER A 17 -8.73 -15.00 9.84
N GLY A 18 -7.66 -15.23 10.58
CA GLY A 18 -6.34 -15.20 9.99
C GLY A 18 -5.24 -14.85 10.96
N THR A 19 -4.02 -14.77 10.43
CA THR A 19 -2.78 -14.60 11.19
C THR A 19 -2.14 -13.25 10.94
N VAL A 20 -1.38 -12.77 11.93
CA VAL A 20 -0.44 -11.66 11.80
C VAL A 20 0.94 -12.19 12.18
N ASN A 21 1.91 -12.07 11.29
CA ASN A 21 3.25 -12.65 11.43
C ASN A 21 3.22 -14.15 11.77
N GLY A 22 2.26 -14.90 11.17
CA GLY A 22 2.08 -16.33 11.38
C GLY A 22 1.41 -16.72 12.71
N VAL A 23 1.00 -15.74 13.54
CA VAL A 23 0.30 -15.97 14.80
C VAL A 23 -1.19 -15.73 14.60
N ASP A 24 -2.04 -16.69 15.01
CA ASP A 24 -3.49 -16.55 14.93
C ASP A 24 -3.98 -15.35 15.74
N CYS A 25 -4.81 -14.53 15.13
CA CYS A 25 -5.39 -13.35 15.74
C CYS A 25 -6.92 -13.41 15.70
N THR A 26 -7.55 -12.87 16.75
CA THR A 26 -9.00 -12.64 16.75
C THR A 26 -9.28 -11.33 16.04
N TRP A 27 -10.06 -11.41 14.97
CA TRP A 27 -10.48 -10.26 14.18
C TRP A 27 -11.87 -9.81 14.59
N THR A 28 -12.02 -8.53 14.91
CA THR A 28 -13.28 -7.93 15.35
C THR A 28 -13.67 -6.79 14.42
N LEU A 29 -14.93 -6.73 14.04
CA LEU A 29 -15.47 -5.64 13.21
C LEU A 29 -15.75 -4.40 14.09
N TYR A 30 -15.11 -3.29 13.75
CA TYR A 30 -15.34 -1.98 14.36
C TYR A 30 -15.86 -1.03 13.28
N GLY A 31 -17.17 -0.74 13.31
CA GLY A 31 -17.78 0.11 12.28
C GLY A 31 -17.65 -0.52 10.89
N SER A 32 -16.66 -0.09 10.13
CA SER A 32 -16.44 -0.48 8.73
C SER A 32 -15.06 -1.08 8.47
N TYR A 33 -14.27 -1.33 9.50
CA TYR A 33 -12.98 -1.99 9.38
C TYR A 33 -12.85 -3.15 10.37
N TRP A 34 -12.01 -4.13 10.01
CA TRP A 34 -11.65 -5.25 10.85
C TRP A 34 -10.35 -4.94 11.59
N GLN A 35 -10.32 -5.27 12.87
CA GLN A 35 -9.19 -5.04 13.75
C GLN A 35 -8.74 -6.31 14.44
N ALA A 36 -7.43 -6.49 14.56
CA ALA A 36 -6.81 -7.49 15.42
C ALA A 36 -5.68 -6.85 16.24
N ILE A 37 -5.35 -7.47 17.36
CA ILE A 37 -4.23 -7.08 18.20
C ILE A 37 -3.11 -8.09 17.99
N ALA A 38 -1.95 -7.61 17.55
CA ALA A 38 -0.75 -8.43 17.35
C ALA A 38 0.40 -7.97 18.27
N GLU A 39 1.40 -8.83 18.47
CA GLU A 39 2.64 -8.40 19.09
C GLU A 39 3.36 -7.39 18.19
N ARG A 40 3.95 -6.35 18.79
CA ARG A 40 4.65 -5.32 18.04
C ARG A 40 5.91 -5.88 17.39
N SER A 41 5.99 -5.79 16.07
CA SER A 41 7.19 -6.11 15.31
C SER A 41 8.27 -5.05 15.51
N ALA A 42 9.54 -5.46 15.50
CA ALA A 42 10.68 -4.55 15.69
C ALA A 42 10.87 -3.58 14.52
N ASP A 43 10.44 -3.98 13.32
CA ASP A 43 10.51 -3.20 12.08
C ASP A 43 9.17 -2.57 11.68
N ASP A 44 8.15 -2.65 12.57
CA ASP A 44 6.77 -2.23 12.31
C ASP A 44 6.14 -2.82 11.02
N LYS A 45 6.68 -3.96 10.53
CA LYS A 45 6.13 -4.73 9.41
C LYS A 45 5.31 -5.91 9.93
N TYR A 46 4.16 -6.13 9.31
CA TYR A 46 3.21 -7.17 9.73
C TYR A 46 2.72 -7.95 8.51
N ALA A 47 3.18 -9.19 8.38
CA ALA A 47 2.66 -10.12 7.38
C ALA A 47 1.27 -10.58 7.80
N VAL A 48 0.26 -10.21 7.03
CA VAL A 48 -1.16 -10.51 7.33
C VAL A 48 -1.67 -11.55 6.35
N SER A 49 -2.26 -12.61 6.86
CA SER A 49 -2.97 -13.63 6.07
C SER A 49 -4.40 -13.72 6.58
N LEU A 50 -5.37 -13.35 5.77
CA LEU A 50 -6.78 -13.30 6.12
C LEU A 50 -7.60 -14.24 5.27
N THR A 51 -8.57 -14.91 5.90
CA THR A 51 -9.71 -15.53 5.22
C THR A 51 -10.97 -14.76 5.58
N ALA A 52 -11.56 -14.09 4.58
CA ALA A 52 -12.79 -13.33 4.71
C ALA A 52 -13.97 -14.10 4.12
N VAL A 53 -15.08 -14.13 4.83
CA VAL A 53 -16.32 -14.79 4.39
C VAL A 53 -17.41 -13.75 4.21
N ASN A 54 -18.05 -13.76 3.06
CA ASN A 54 -19.15 -12.84 2.77
C ASN A 54 -20.50 -13.39 3.26
N SER A 55 -21.53 -12.56 3.17
CA SER A 55 -22.92 -12.92 3.58
C SER A 55 -23.53 -14.10 2.82
N LEU A 56 -22.94 -14.51 1.70
CA LEU A 56 -23.36 -15.67 0.90
C LEU A 56 -22.57 -16.94 1.26
N GLY A 57 -21.65 -16.87 2.24
CA GLY A 57 -20.82 -17.99 2.67
C GLY A 57 -19.59 -18.24 1.77
N THR A 58 -19.32 -17.40 0.79
CA THR A 58 -18.12 -17.52 -0.04
C THR A 58 -16.91 -16.99 0.72
N SER A 59 -15.81 -17.74 0.73
CA SER A 59 -14.55 -17.36 1.37
C SER A 59 -13.52 -16.89 0.33
N SER A 60 -12.73 -15.90 0.71
CA SER A 60 -11.56 -15.41 -0.05
C SER A 60 -10.38 -15.26 0.89
N THR A 61 -9.18 -15.62 0.42
CA THR A 61 -7.95 -15.49 1.20
C THR A 61 -7.13 -14.33 0.62
N PHE A 62 -6.59 -13.49 1.52
CA PHE A 62 -5.76 -12.33 1.20
C PHE A 62 -4.45 -12.46 1.96
N ASN A 63 -3.33 -12.25 1.27
CA ASN A 63 -2.01 -12.21 1.87
C ASN A 63 -1.35 -10.88 1.50
N PHE A 64 -0.93 -10.10 2.49
CA PHE A 64 -0.29 -8.80 2.29
C PHE A 64 0.58 -8.45 3.48
N THR A 65 1.43 -7.43 3.33
CA THR A 65 2.26 -6.90 4.41
C THR A 65 1.86 -5.47 4.71
N LEU A 66 1.50 -5.20 5.97
CA LEU A 66 1.34 -3.84 6.47
C LEU A 66 2.69 -3.36 7.01
N ASN A 67 3.09 -2.16 6.61
CA ASN A 67 4.30 -1.51 7.09
C ASN A 67 3.93 -0.19 7.76
N TYR A 68 3.84 -0.17 9.09
CA TYR A 68 3.54 1.03 9.88
C TYR A 68 4.78 1.93 10.11
N GLY A 69 5.92 1.53 9.55
CA GLY A 69 7.11 2.36 9.45
C GLY A 69 7.01 3.38 8.30
N THR A 70 8.16 3.80 7.81
CA THR A 70 8.24 4.67 6.63
C THR A 70 7.83 3.89 5.38
N LEU A 71 7.01 4.50 4.52
CA LEU A 71 6.70 3.93 3.20
C LEU A 71 7.96 3.87 2.35
N GLU A 72 8.32 2.67 1.88
CA GLU A 72 9.45 2.47 0.98
C GLU A 72 8.98 2.63 -0.47
N LEU A 73 8.89 3.89 -0.95
CA LEU A 73 8.40 4.23 -2.28
C LEU A 73 9.50 4.88 -3.11
N ILE A 74 9.41 4.73 -4.44
CA ILE A 74 10.39 5.26 -5.40
C ILE A 74 9.72 6.36 -6.22
N THR A 75 10.16 7.61 -6.00
CA THR A 75 9.59 8.79 -6.68
C THR A 75 10.61 9.53 -7.55
N ASP A 76 11.80 8.96 -7.70
CA ASP A 76 12.95 9.60 -8.33
C ASP A 76 13.49 8.83 -9.56
N ARG A 77 12.63 8.04 -10.20
CA ARG A 77 12.97 7.36 -11.45
C ARG A 77 13.25 8.38 -12.55
N THR A 78 14.22 8.09 -13.39
CA THR A 78 14.65 8.97 -14.48
C THR A 78 14.68 8.23 -15.82
N ASP A 79 14.72 9.00 -16.91
CA ASP A 79 14.93 8.46 -18.26
C ASP A 79 16.29 7.72 -18.39
N ALA A 80 17.29 8.14 -17.60
CA ALA A 80 18.57 7.45 -17.55
C ALA A 80 18.47 6.04 -16.98
N ASP A 81 17.64 5.85 -15.94
CA ASP A 81 17.39 4.53 -15.34
C ASP A 81 16.72 3.59 -16.35
N VAL A 82 15.71 4.08 -17.07
CA VAL A 82 15.02 3.33 -18.12
C VAL A 82 15.98 2.91 -19.22
N LYS A 83 16.85 3.82 -19.69
CA LYS A 83 17.86 3.54 -20.71
C LYS A 83 18.91 2.54 -20.23
N ALA A 84 19.31 2.62 -18.97
CA ALA A 84 20.27 1.69 -18.38
C ALA A 84 19.71 0.26 -18.35
N VAL A 85 18.45 0.09 -17.92
CA VAL A 85 17.76 -1.22 -17.93
C VAL A 85 17.58 -1.75 -19.35
N ALA A 86 17.16 -0.92 -20.31
CA ALA A 86 17.00 -1.32 -21.69
C ALA A 86 18.34 -1.78 -22.31
N ALA A 87 19.44 -1.09 -21.99
CA ALA A 87 20.78 -1.48 -22.45
C ALA A 87 21.26 -2.78 -21.78
N ALA A 88 20.95 -3.01 -20.50
CA ALA A 88 21.26 -4.26 -19.81
C ALA A 88 20.49 -5.43 -20.43
N LEU A 89 19.19 -5.26 -20.67
CA LEU A 89 18.35 -6.26 -21.32
C LEU A 89 18.89 -6.64 -22.71
N ALA A 90 19.24 -5.66 -23.54
CA ALA A 90 19.81 -5.90 -24.85
C ALA A 90 21.14 -6.69 -24.79
N ARG A 91 21.99 -6.45 -23.77
CA ARG A 91 23.22 -7.25 -23.58
C ARG A 91 22.90 -8.69 -23.16
N ILE A 92 21.93 -8.89 -22.29
CA ILE A 92 21.50 -10.23 -21.86
C ILE A 92 20.94 -11.02 -23.04
N GLU A 93 20.04 -10.41 -23.81
CA GLU A 93 19.45 -11.03 -25.01
C GLU A 93 20.49 -11.32 -26.08
N GLY A 94 21.52 -10.46 -26.20
CA GLY A 94 22.65 -10.66 -27.11
C GLY A 94 23.68 -11.66 -26.61
N GLY A 95 23.48 -12.31 -25.46
CA GLY A 95 24.39 -13.30 -24.89
C GLY A 95 25.69 -12.73 -24.29
N SER A 96 25.76 -11.41 -24.09
CA SER A 96 26.90 -10.71 -23.48
C SER A 96 26.53 -10.10 -22.09
N GLY A 97 25.40 -10.48 -21.51
CA GLY A 97 24.93 -10.01 -20.20
C GLY A 97 25.85 -10.43 -19.06
N THR A 98 25.95 -9.58 -18.07
CA THR A 98 26.76 -9.79 -16.86
C THR A 98 25.88 -9.95 -15.63
N ALA A 99 26.45 -10.39 -14.51
CA ALA A 99 25.73 -10.42 -13.22
C ALA A 99 25.25 -9.02 -12.77
N ALA A 100 25.98 -7.96 -13.15
CA ALA A 100 25.59 -6.58 -12.88
C ALA A 100 24.35 -6.17 -13.70
N ASP A 101 24.23 -6.64 -14.95
CA ASP A 101 23.06 -6.40 -15.78
C ASP A 101 21.81 -7.09 -15.20
N ILE A 102 21.96 -8.32 -14.71
CA ILE A 102 20.87 -9.05 -14.04
C ILE A 102 20.46 -8.34 -12.75
N ALA A 103 21.41 -7.89 -11.94
CA ALA A 103 21.14 -7.12 -10.74
C ALA A 103 20.41 -5.80 -11.04
N LEU A 104 20.76 -5.13 -12.14
CA LEU A 104 20.09 -3.90 -12.57
C LEU A 104 18.63 -4.12 -12.96
N LEU A 105 18.31 -5.26 -13.58
CA LEU A 105 16.92 -5.65 -13.90
C LEU A 105 16.11 -5.91 -12.63
N SER A 106 16.74 -6.34 -11.55
CA SER A 106 16.09 -6.62 -10.26
C SER A 106 15.93 -5.39 -9.39
N ASP A 107 16.74 -4.34 -9.56
CA ASP A 107 16.82 -3.15 -8.70
C ASP A 107 15.95 -1.95 -9.18
N ASN A 108 15.10 -2.14 -10.10
CA ASN A 108 13.82 -1.52 -10.42
C ASN A 108 13.61 0.01 -10.47
N LYS A 109 14.60 0.87 -10.57
CA LYS A 109 14.29 2.26 -10.94
C LYS A 109 13.94 2.40 -12.43
N GLY A 110 14.49 1.56 -13.28
CA GLY A 110 14.33 1.63 -14.74
C GLY A 110 13.30 0.69 -15.34
N SER A 111 12.79 -0.26 -14.57
CA SER A 111 11.68 -1.14 -14.94
C SER A 111 10.52 -0.97 -13.96
N TYR A 112 9.31 -1.28 -14.38
CA TYR A 112 8.16 -1.35 -13.51
C TYR A 112 7.58 -2.76 -13.63
N ASN A 113 7.80 -3.57 -12.63
CA ASN A 113 7.50 -5.00 -12.66
C ASN A 113 6.62 -5.43 -11.47
N TYR A 114 6.47 -6.73 -11.29
CA TYR A 114 5.64 -7.30 -10.23
C TYR A 114 6.06 -6.87 -8.81
N THR A 115 7.36 -6.62 -8.58
CA THR A 115 7.84 -6.16 -7.27
C THR A 115 7.41 -4.72 -6.98
N ASP A 116 7.34 -3.86 -8.02
CA ASP A 116 6.81 -2.51 -7.91
C ASP A 116 5.31 -2.54 -7.64
N LEU A 117 4.55 -3.36 -8.38
CA LEU A 117 3.12 -3.53 -8.15
C LEU A 117 2.82 -4.00 -6.73
N ASN A 118 3.59 -4.96 -6.20
CA ASN A 118 3.47 -5.42 -4.82
C ASN A 118 3.83 -4.34 -3.81
N ARG A 119 4.93 -3.60 -4.03
CA ARG A 119 5.36 -2.50 -3.15
C ARG A 119 4.26 -1.44 -3.05
N VAL A 120 3.73 -1.00 -4.18
CA VAL A 120 2.66 0.01 -4.21
C VAL A 120 1.36 -0.55 -3.66
N GLY A 121 0.98 -1.78 -3.98
CA GLY A 121 -0.18 -2.45 -3.40
C GLY A 121 -0.12 -2.52 -1.87
N ASN A 122 1.03 -2.89 -1.31
CA ASN A 122 1.25 -2.87 0.14
C ASN A 122 1.14 -1.45 0.72
N ALA A 123 1.68 -0.44 0.04
CA ALA A 123 1.56 0.96 0.47
C ALA A 123 0.10 1.44 0.44
N VAL A 124 -0.68 1.06 -0.58
CA VAL A 124 -2.12 1.33 -0.66
C VAL A 124 -2.86 0.73 0.53
N GLN A 125 -2.62 -0.54 0.84
CA GLN A 125 -3.23 -1.21 1.99
C GLN A 125 -2.86 -0.54 3.30
N GLN A 126 -1.59 -0.18 3.47
CA GLN A 126 -1.10 0.51 4.67
C GLN A 126 -1.78 1.87 4.84
N VAL A 127 -1.80 2.70 3.81
CA VAL A 127 -2.40 4.05 3.88
C VAL A 127 -3.90 3.95 4.13
N ALA A 128 -4.60 3.02 3.46
CA ALA A 128 -6.03 2.79 3.68
C ALA A 128 -6.32 2.36 5.13
N ALA A 129 -5.51 1.45 5.69
CA ALA A 129 -5.65 0.99 7.07
C ALA A 129 -5.44 2.14 8.08
N GLU A 130 -4.40 2.95 7.89
CA GLU A 130 -4.15 4.10 8.75
C GLU A 130 -5.25 5.16 8.67
N LEU A 131 -5.77 5.43 7.48
CA LEU A 131 -6.90 6.34 7.27
C LEU A 131 -8.16 5.83 8.00
N ALA A 132 -8.43 4.52 7.90
CA ALA A 132 -9.60 3.89 8.52
C ALA A 132 -9.59 3.98 10.06
N GLU A 133 -8.43 3.89 10.71
CA GLU A 133 -8.28 4.08 12.17
C GLU A 133 -8.86 5.42 12.67
N TYR A 134 -8.92 6.43 11.80
CA TYR A 134 -9.42 7.76 12.11
C TYR A 134 -10.73 8.10 11.41
N GLY A 135 -11.42 7.08 10.88
CA GLY A 135 -12.74 7.21 10.27
C GLY A 135 -12.77 7.63 8.80
N TYR A 136 -11.60 7.76 8.16
CA TYR A 136 -11.50 7.95 6.70
C TYR A 136 -11.49 6.61 5.99
N ILE A 137 -12.66 6.09 5.68
CA ILE A 137 -12.81 4.75 5.13
C ILE A 137 -12.59 4.78 3.62
N VAL A 138 -11.58 4.07 3.17
CA VAL A 138 -11.26 3.89 1.76
C VAL A 138 -11.37 2.41 1.43
N SER A 139 -12.23 2.08 0.46
CA SER A 139 -12.32 0.72 -0.06
C SER A 139 -11.29 0.55 -1.17
N VAL A 140 -10.31 -0.33 -0.94
CA VAL A 140 -9.26 -0.66 -1.91
C VAL A 140 -9.24 -2.15 -2.17
N THR A 141 -8.88 -2.54 -3.39
CA THR A 141 -8.81 -3.94 -3.83
C THR A 141 -7.40 -4.50 -3.82
N GLY A 142 -6.41 -3.65 -3.82
CA GLY A 142 -4.96 -3.81 -3.75
C GLY A 142 -4.41 -5.23 -3.84
N LYS A 143 -4.19 -5.76 -5.03
CA LYS A 143 -3.45 -7.01 -5.22
C LYS A 143 -1.99 -6.79 -4.80
N THR A 144 -1.44 -7.68 -3.95
CA THR A 144 -0.09 -7.57 -3.37
C THR A 144 0.72 -8.86 -3.53
N ASP A 145 0.22 -9.81 -4.31
CA ASP A 145 0.80 -11.13 -4.52
C ASP A 145 1.15 -11.39 -6.00
N TRP A 146 1.55 -10.33 -6.71
CA TRP A 146 2.05 -10.45 -8.08
C TRP A 146 3.34 -11.27 -8.12
N THR A 147 3.47 -12.13 -9.11
CA THR A 147 4.65 -12.94 -9.38
C THR A 147 5.26 -12.59 -10.74
N GLU A 148 6.44 -13.10 -11.04
CA GLU A 148 7.09 -12.91 -12.34
C GLU A 148 6.32 -13.55 -13.51
N ASP A 149 5.47 -14.54 -13.21
CA ASP A 149 4.64 -15.25 -14.20
C ASP A 149 3.31 -14.52 -14.46
N ASP A 150 2.95 -13.53 -13.63
CA ASP A 150 1.71 -12.79 -13.80
C ASP A 150 1.81 -11.76 -14.92
N LEU A 151 0.82 -11.74 -15.80
CA LEU A 151 0.67 -10.74 -16.85
C LEU A 151 -0.49 -9.80 -16.50
N PRO A 152 -0.22 -8.58 -15.96
CA PRO A 152 -1.28 -7.66 -15.61
C PRO A 152 -2.18 -7.34 -16.80
N GLN A 153 -3.47 -7.58 -16.65
CA GLN A 153 -4.46 -7.24 -17.65
C GLN A 153 -4.90 -5.78 -17.48
N LYS A 154 -5.55 -5.23 -18.51
CA LYS A 154 -6.06 -3.85 -18.41
C LYS A 154 -6.97 -3.64 -17.20
N VAL A 155 -7.81 -4.61 -16.87
CA VAL A 155 -8.71 -4.56 -15.69
C VAL A 155 -7.94 -4.47 -14.37
N ASP A 156 -6.82 -5.15 -14.28
CA ASP A 156 -5.97 -5.12 -13.07
C ASP A 156 -5.33 -3.75 -12.89
N ILE A 157 -4.84 -3.16 -13.98
CA ILE A 157 -4.25 -1.83 -13.96
C ILE A 157 -5.32 -0.76 -13.71
N ASP A 158 -6.50 -0.89 -14.30
CA ASP A 158 -7.62 0.01 -14.04
C ASP A 158 -8.02 -0.03 -12.54
N ALA A 159 -8.09 -1.22 -11.93
CA ALA A 159 -8.37 -1.37 -10.51
C ALA A 159 -7.25 -0.77 -9.64
N TYR A 160 -5.99 -1.02 -10.00
CA TYR A 160 -4.83 -0.45 -9.33
C TYR A 160 -4.84 1.10 -9.35
N LEU A 161 -5.14 1.73 -10.48
CA LEU A 161 -5.24 3.18 -10.58
C LEU A 161 -6.47 3.73 -9.85
N ALA A 162 -7.57 2.98 -9.81
CA ALA A 162 -8.74 3.33 -9.03
C ALA A 162 -8.45 3.34 -7.52
N ASP A 163 -7.66 2.40 -7.02
CA ASP A 163 -7.21 2.37 -5.62
C ASP A 163 -6.36 3.61 -5.29
N ILE A 164 -5.44 4.02 -6.20
CA ILE A 164 -4.64 5.23 -6.03
C ILE A 164 -5.53 6.47 -5.97
N GLU A 165 -6.52 6.59 -6.85
CA GLU A 165 -7.45 7.72 -6.83
C GLU A 165 -8.35 7.72 -5.59
N ALA A 166 -8.77 6.55 -5.12
CA ALA A 166 -9.54 6.42 -3.88
C ALA A 166 -8.74 6.93 -2.67
N ILE A 167 -7.47 6.54 -2.56
CA ILE A 167 -6.55 7.03 -1.52
C ILE A 167 -6.35 8.55 -1.66
N ARG A 168 -6.07 9.05 -2.87
CA ARG A 168 -5.84 10.47 -3.14
C ARG A 168 -7.03 11.34 -2.76
N SER A 169 -8.24 10.83 -2.98
CA SER A 169 -9.51 11.54 -2.72
C SER A 169 -10.00 11.42 -1.28
N ALA A 170 -9.38 10.57 -0.46
CA ALA A 170 -9.82 10.32 0.91
C ALA A 170 -9.68 11.52 1.85
N ILE A 171 -8.66 12.34 1.64
CA ILE A 171 -8.39 13.56 2.40
C ILE A 171 -7.98 14.70 1.45
N PRO A 172 -8.12 15.98 1.86
CA PRO A 172 -7.57 17.08 1.09
C PRO A 172 -6.06 16.95 0.94
N VAL A 173 -5.57 16.90 -0.29
CA VAL A 173 -4.13 16.82 -0.59
C VAL A 173 -3.57 18.20 -0.97
N GLY A 174 -2.24 18.33 -0.91
CA GLY A 174 -1.54 19.54 -1.32
C GLY A 174 -1.74 19.83 -2.81
N LYS A 175 -1.70 21.11 -3.19
CA LYS A 175 -1.85 21.54 -4.59
C LYS A 175 -0.78 20.98 -5.55
N ASN A 176 0.35 20.53 -5.01
CA ASN A 176 1.46 19.97 -5.76
C ASN A 176 1.39 18.43 -5.85
N THR A 177 0.44 17.80 -5.14
CA THR A 177 0.22 16.34 -5.25
C THR A 177 -0.24 16.03 -6.67
N PRO A 178 0.42 15.07 -7.35
CA PRO A 178 0.06 14.71 -8.72
C PRO A 178 -1.41 14.28 -8.84
N VAL A 179 -1.96 14.36 -10.02
CA VAL A 179 -3.22 13.70 -10.36
C VAL A 179 -2.94 12.25 -10.67
N THR A 180 -3.90 11.37 -10.38
CA THR A 180 -3.78 9.94 -10.73
C THR A 180 -3.58 9.80 -12.23
N PRO A 181 -2.49 9.14 -12.67
CA PRO A 181 -2.17 9.07 -14.08
C PRO A 181 -3.09 8.10 -14.82
N GLU A 182 -3.17 8.31 -16.14
CA GLU A 182 -3.86 7.41 -17.06
C GLU A 182 -2.87 6.53 -17.83
N MET A 183 -3.34 5.39 -18.32
CA MET A 183 -2.55 4.52 -19.22
C MET A 183 -2.21 5.23 -20.56
N PRO A 184 -1.10 4.91 -21.21
CA PRO A 184 -0.03 4.00 -20.75
C PRO A 184 0.85 4.63 -19.66
N LEU A 185 1.35 3.77 -18.77
CA LEU A 185 2.31 4.19 -17.73
C LEU A 185 3.70 4.37 -18.33
N ASN A 186 4.46 5.28 -17.75
CA ASN A 186 5.90 5.48 -17.95
C ASN A 186 6.56 5.79 -16.60
N TYR A 187 7.87 5.98 -16.56
CA TYR A 187 8.60 6.22 -15.31
C TYR A 187 8.10 7.47 -14.55
N ALA A 188 7.74 8.54 -15.26
CA ALA A 188 7.23 9.75 -14.62
C ALA A 188 5.87 9.49 -13.95
N LYS A 189 4.96 8.80 -14.65
CA LYS A 189 3.67 8.40 -14.10
C LYS A 189 3.80 7.39 -12.94
N ALA A 190 4.81 6.52 -12.98
CA ALA A 190 5.12 5.64 -11.87
C ALA A 190 5.59 6.44 -10.64
N ASN A 191 6.43 7.47 -10.84
CA ASN A 191 6.78 8.40 -9.79
C ASN A 191 5.56 9.14 -9.23
N ASP A 192 4.64 9.60 -10.10
CA ASP A 192 3.41 10.29 -9.69
C ASP A 192 2.53 9.40 -8.79
N ILE A 193 2.36 8.12 -9.13
CA ILE A 193 1.61 7.16 -8.33
C ILE A 193 2.19 7.06 -6.92
N GLU A 194 3.49 6.84 -6.81
CA GLU A 194 4.15 6.67 -5.53
C GLU A 194 4.24 7.99 -4.75
N GLN A 195 4.35 9.13 -5.43
CA GLN A 195 4.31 10.45 -4.81
C GLN A 195 2.92 10.75 -4.21
N ILE A 196 1.84 10.38 -4.89
CA ILE A 196 0.47 10.52 -4.34
C ILE A 196 0.35 9.81 -2.99
N LEU A 197 0.82 8.58 -2.91
CA LEU A 197 0.76 7.80 -1.66
C LEU A 197 1.58 8.44 -0.54
N LEU A 198 2.78 8.95 -0.85
CA LEU A 198 3.62 9.68 0.12
C LEU A 198 2.94 10.96 0.58
N ASP A 199 2.39 11.75 -0.33
CA ASP A 199 1.75 13.02 -0.01
C ASP A 199 0.53 12.80 0.89
N VAL A 200 -0.33 11.82 0.58
CA VAL A 200 -1.48 11.46 1.40
C VAL A 200 -1.01 10.97 2.78
N TYR A 201 -0.02 10.08 2.82
CA TYR A 201 0.55 9.57 4.06
C TYR A 201 1.06 10.70 4.96
N TYR A 202 1.92 11.59 4.45
CA TYR A 202 2.47 12.69 5.24
C TYR A 202 1.42 13.71 5.64
N MET A 203 0.46 14.02 4.76
CA MET A 203 -0.67 14.90 5.11
C MET A 203 -1.47 14.30 6.26
N PHE A 204 -1.75 13.01 6.19
CA PHE A 204 -2.49 12.31 7.24
C PHE A 204 -1.70 12.26 8.57
N GLN A 205 -0.39 12.03 8.54
CA GLN A 205 0.43 12.12 9.76
C GLN A 205 0.36 13.52 10.40
N ASN A 206 0.26 14.58 9.59
CA ASN A 206 0.08 15.94 10.11
C ASN A 206 -1.33 16.15 10.70
N ILE A 207 -2.37 15.60 10.09
CA ILE A 207 -3.74 15.61 10.64
C ILE A 207 -3.77 14.91 12.00
N LYS A 208 -3.17 13.71 12.11
CA LYS A 208 -3.06 12.94 13.39
C LYS A 208 -2.41 13.79 14.48
N LYS A 209 -1.31 14.46 14.20
CA LYS A 209 -0.63 15.33 15.16
C LYS A 209 -1.54 16.48 15.63
N SER A 210 -2.25 17.11 14.70
CA SER A 210 -3.15 18.22 15.01
C SER A 210 -4.31 17.79 15.93
N TRP A 211 -4.85 16.59 15.73
CA TRP A 211 -5.91 16.05 16.57
C TRP A 211 -5.42 15.68 17.97
N TYR A 212 -4.22 15.12 18.06
CA TYR A 212 -3.61 14.80 19.34
C TYR A 212 -3.47 16.06 20.21
N TYR A 213 -2.94 17.16 19.67
CA TYR A 213 -2.82 18.42 20.39
C TYR A 213 -4.16 19.04 20.76
N ALA A 214 -5.16 18.97 19.89
CA ALA A 214 -6.51 19.44 20.21
C ALA A 214 -7.15 18.63 21.36
N GLY A 215 -6.94 17.33 21.42
CA GLY A 215 -7.38 16.47 22.52
C GLY A 215 -6.72 16.82 23.85
N GLU A 216 -5.45 17.17 23.87
CA GLU A 216 -4.72 17.59 25.07
C GLU A 216 -5.22 18.95 25.59
N ILE A 217 -5.53 19.89 24.72
CA ILE A 217 -6.10 21.19 25.12
C ILE A 217 -7.46 21.00 25.85
N TYR A 218 -8.30 20.10 25.36
CA TYR A 218 -9.58 19.80 25.99
C TYR A 218 -9.45 19.12 27.37
N SER A 219 -8.46 18.25 27.54
CA SER A 219 -8.25 17.59 28.82
C SER A 219 -7.69 18.54 29.89
N GLY A 220 -6.96 19.60 29.49
CA GLY A 220 -6.45 20.64 30.39
C GLY A 220 -7.54 21.58 30.93
N GLU A 221 -8.63 21.79 30.24
CA GLU A 221 -9.75 22.66 30.65
C GLU A 221 -10.70 22.04 31.69
N ARG A 222 -10.59 20.75 31.99
CA ARG A 222 -11.44 20.04 32.95
C ARG A 222 -10.84 19.93 34.35
N SER A 223 -9.81 20.67 34.64
CA SER A 223 -9.21 20.75 35.96
C SER A 223 -9.84 21.93 36.74
N PHE A 224 -11.14 21.85 37.00
CA PHE A 224 -11.84 22.70 37.97
C PHE A 224 -12.51 21.85 39.05
#